data_30719f4673ca442da6ed03c0c93134d8
#
_entry.id   30719f4673ca442da6ed03c0c93134d8
#
_cell.length_a   1.000
_cell.length_b   1.000
_cell.length_c   1.000
_cell.angle_alpha   90.00
_cell.angle_beta   90.00
_cell.angle_gamma   90.00
#
_symmetry.space_group_name_H-M   'P 1'
#
loop_
_entity.id
_entity.type
_entity.pdbx_description
1 polymer ?
#
loop_
_entity_poly.entity_id
_entity_poly.type
_entity_poly.pdbx_seq_one_letter_code
_entity_poly.pdbx_strand_id
1 'polypeptide(L)'
;DQKQHLELARDIAQKFNLDFDKQNFLKVPEPLIQKNFSRIMSLKDGTKKMSKSDPSDQSRINLTDDKDQIVNKIKKAKTDSAQLPQNDNDIIKRPELVNLYGIFSSIQNQNLNKTINDFKGKNFSEFKNKLADVLVEKIYPISNEIKKLLKDEKYIDNILKTGSIEAEKIARKKVND
;
A
#
# COMPACT_ATOMS: atom_id res chain seq x y z
N ASP A 1 6.21 6.11 2.45
CA ASP A 1 6.51 6.68 1.16
C ASP A 1 6.33 8.20 1.12
N GLN A 2 5.31 8.70 1.78
CA GLN A 2 4.99 10.12 1.86
C GLN A 2 5.55 10.80 3.13
N LYS A 3 6.42 10.11 3.87
CA LYS A 3 6.95 10.60 5.15
C LYS A 3 7.64 11.97 5.00
N GLN A 4 8.46 12.13 3.96
CA GLN A 4 9.17 13.39 3.70
C GLN A 4 8.22 14.57 3.44
N HIS A 5 7.08 14.33 2.78
CA HIS A 5 6.07 15.38 2.58
C HIS A 5 5.40 15.79 3.88
N LEU A 6 5.16 14.82 4.79
CA LEU A 6 4.63 15.12 6.12
C LEU A 6 5.66 15.82 7.01
N GLU A 7 6.93 15.49 6.89
CA GLU A 7 8.03 16.19 7.58
C GLU A 7 8.10 17.65 7.12
N LEU A 8 8.05 17.91 5.82
CA LEU A 8 7.98 19.28 5.29
C LEU A 8 6.75 20.05 5.79
N ALA A 9 5.58 19.42 5.77
CA ALA A 9 4.35 20.05 6.29
C ALA A 9 4.46 20.36 7.78
N ARG A 10 5.13 19.50 8.57
CA ARG A 10 5.43 19.71 9.98
C ARG A 10 6.35 20.93 10.17
N ASP A 11 7.45 20.98 9.42
CA ASP A 11 8.41 22.07 9.51
C ASP A 11 7.76 23.42 9.18
N ILE A 12 6.92 23.46 8.15
CA ILE A 12 6.14 24.64 7.78
C ILE A 12 5.19 25.05 8.92
N ALA A 13 4.42 24.10 9.48
CA ALA A 13 3.49 24.38 10.55
C ALA A 13 4.19 24.88 11.82
N GLN A 14 5.31 24.27 12.21
CA GLN A 14 6.10 24.68 13.36
C GLN A 14 6.69 26.07 13.18
N LYS A 15 7.28 26.31 12.01
CA LYS A 15 7.88 27.62 11.70
C LYS A 15 6.83 28.73 11.68
N PHE A 16 5.69 28.50 11.05
CA PHE A 16 4.58 29.46 11.03
C PHE A 16 4.11 29.79 12.44
N ASN A 17 3.84 28.76 13.27
CA ASN A 17 3.39 28.98 14.64
C ASN A 17 4.41 29.77 15.47
N LEU A 18 5.70 29.56 15.24
CA LEU A 18 6.78 30.28 15.91
C LEU A 18 6.91 31.73 15.43
N ASP A 19 6.96 31.96 14.12
CA ASP A 19 7.21 33.26 13.51
C ASP A 19 6.06 34.26 13.81
N PHE A 20 4.84 33.76 13.97
CA PHE A 20 3.66 34.56 14.25
C PHE A 20 3.20 34.52 15.71
N ASP A 21 4.00 33.91 16.60
CA ASP A 21 3.68 33.72 18.03
C ASP A 21 2.28 33.16 18.30
N LYS A 22 1.85 32.25 17.43
CA LYS A 22 0.54 31.58 17.44
C LYS A 22 0.67 30.12 17.85
N GLN A 23 0.60 29.82 19.15
CA GLN A 23 0.67 28.43 19.61
C GLN A 23 -0.45 27.57 19.00
N ASN A 24 -0.05 26.51 18.29
CA ASN A 24 -0.96 25.53 17.68
C ASN A 24 -2.00 26.09 16.66
N PHE A 25 -1.75 27.24 16.08
CA PHE A 25 -2.63 27.77 15.02
C PHE A 25 -2.69 26.80 13.84
N LEU A 26 -1.52 26.40 13.30
CA LEU A 26 -1.43 25.26 12.40
C LEU A 26 -1.14 24.01 13.22
N LYS A 27 -2.03 23.00 13.10
CA LYS A 27 -1.82 21.72 13.76
C LYS A 27 -0.61 21.00 13.13
N VAL A 28 0.37 20.66 13.96
CA VAL A 28 1.58 19.95 13.52
C VAL A 28 1.22 18.50 13.19
N PRO A 29 1.40 18.04 11.93
CA PRO A 29 1.06 16.68 11.55
C PRO A 29 2.05 15.65 12.07
N GLU A 30 1.55 14.47 12.42
CA GLU A 30 2.34 13.31 12.79
C GLU A 30 2.15 12.19 11.75
N PRO A 31 3.23 11.53 11.29
CA PRO A 31 3.11 10.46 10.32
C PRO A 31 2.53 9.19 10.95
N LEU A 32 1.44 8.69 10.40
CA LEU A 32 0.89 7.38 10.75
C LEU A 32 1.56 6.31 9.87
N ILE A 33 2.57 5.64 10.41
CA ILE A 33 3.32 4.60 9.70
C ILE A 33 3.09 3.25 10.37
N GLN A 34 2.70 2.26 9.59
CA GLN A 34 2.62 0.89 10.07
C GLN A 34 4.01 0.35 10.42
N LYS A 35 4.12 -0.35 11.56
CA LYS A 35 5.41 -0.89 12.03
C LYS A 35 5.96 -1.99 11.11
N ASN A 36 5.07 -2.79 10.51
CA ASN A 36 5.43 -3.92 9.67
C ASN A 36 5.04 -3.66 8.22
N PHE A 37 5.93 -4.01 7.28
CA PHE A 37 5.69 -3.93 5.84
C PHE A 37 5.17 -2.57 5.35
N SER A 38 5.68 -1.50 5.94
CA SER A 38 5.36 -0.12 5.53
C SER A 38 5.76 0.20 4.07
N ARG A 39 6.56 -0.66 3.45
CA ARG A 39 7.05 -0.51 2.08
C ARG A 39 6.87 -1.81 1.31
N ILE A 40 6.06 -1.76 0.25
CA ILE A 40 5.85 -2.86 -0.67
C ILE A 40 6.80 -2.72 -1.86
N MET A 41 7.46 -3.83 -2.22
CA MET A 41 8.44 -3.85 -3.30
C MET A 41 7.82 -4.39 -4.59
N SER A 42 8.49 -4.10 -5.72
CA SER A 42 8.07 -4.54 -7.05
C SER A 42 7.98 -6.07 -7.14
N LEU A 43 6.97 -6.57 -7.85
CA LEU A 43 6.83 -8.01 -8.14
C LEU A 43 7.91 -8.54 -9.09
N LYS A 44 8.61 -7.64 -9.81
CA LYS A 44 9.70 -7.99 -10.73
C LYS A 44 11.09 -7.86 -10.11
N ASP A 45 11.20 -7.10 -9.04
CA ASP A 45 12.48 -6.80 -8.40
C ASP A 45 12.24 -6.43 -6.92
N GLY A 46 12.46 -7.37 -6.03
CA GLY A 46 12.26 -7.19 -4.58
C GLY A 46 13.18 -6.16 -3.93
N THR A 47 14.14 -5.61 -4.65
CA THR A 47 15.01 -4.53 -4.17
C THR A 47 14.48 -3.14 -4.53
N LYS A 48 13.57 -3.05 -5.51
CA LYS A 48 12.97 -1.79 -5.97
C LYS A 48 11.57 -1.62 -5.38
N LYS A 49 11.25 -0.41 -4.96
CA LYS A 49 9.90 -0.06 -4.50
C LYS A 49 8.86 -0.31 -5.60
N MET A 50 7.70 -0.85 -5.24
CA MET A 50 6.54 -0.90 -6.12
C MET A 50 6.12 0.54 -6.49
N SER A 51 6.06 0.84 -7.78
CA SER A 51 5.80 2.18 -8.27
C SER A 51 4.67 2.20 -9.31
N LYS A 52 3.77 3.18 -9.17
CA LYS A 52 2.72 3.44 -10.17
C LYS A 52 3.31 3.88 -11.52
N SER A 53 4.48 4.53 -11.52
CA SER A 53 5.17 5.02 -12.71
C SER A 53 6.10 4.00 -13.38
N ASP A 54 6.20 2.77 -12.84
CA ASP A 54 6.95 1.69 -13.51
C ASP A 54 6.29 1.40 -14.88
N PRO A 55 7.06 1.37 -15.99
CA PRO A 55 6.52 1.10 -17.32
C PRO A 55 5.91 -0.31 -17.44
N SER A 56 6.36 -1.24 -16.60
CA SER A 56 5.83 -2.61 -16.57
C SER A 56 4.68 -2.75 -15.62
N ASP A 57 3.48 -3.01 -16.14
CA ASP A 57 2.29 -3.31 -15.32
C ASP A 57 2.44 -4.59 -14.48
N GLN A 58 3.32 -5.51 -14.88
CA GLN A 58 3.65 -6.72 -14.11
C GLN A 58 4.42 -6.45 -12.82
N SER A 59 4.90 -5.22 -12.60
CA SER A 59 5.66 -4.84 -11.41
C SER A 59 4.78 -4.61 -10.17
N ARG A 60 3.44 -4.48 -10.34
CA ARG A 60 2.51 -4.07 -9.29
C ARG A 60 1.13 -4.73 -9.42
N ILE A 61 0.39 -4.71 -8.33
CA ILE A 61 -1.06 -4.97 -8.32
C ILE A 61 -1.77 -3.61 -8.28
N ASN A 62 -2.64 -3.36 -9.24
CA ASN A 62 -3.51 -2.18 -9.26
C ASN A 62 -4.83 -2.51 -8.55
N LEU A 63 -5.44 -1.52 -7.91
CA LEU A 63 -6.78 -1.69 -7.32
C LEU A 63 -7.87 -1.87 -8.38
N THR A 64 -7.56 -1.67 -9.66
CA THR A 64 -8.45 -1.89 -10.80
C THR A 64 -8.22 -3.22 -11.51
N ASP A 65 -7.22 -4.03 -11.08
CA ASP A 65 -6.95 -5.34 -11.67
C ASP A 65 -8.14 -6.28 -11.43
N ASP A 66 -8.46 -7.08 -12.44
CA ASP A 66 -9.42 -8.17 -12.30
C ASP A 66 -8.78 -9.43 -11.69
N LYS A 67 -9.59 -10.47 -11.48
CA LYS A 67 -9.13 -11.72 -10.87
C LYS A 67 -7.97 -12.35 -11.66
N ASP A 68 -8.10 -12.43 -12.97
CA ASP A 68 -7.12 -13.10 -13.82
C ASP A 68 -5.81 -12.29 -13.87
N GLN A 69 -5.91 -10.97 -13.90
CA GLN A 69 -4.75 -10.08 -13.84
C GLN A 69 -3.99 -10.27 -12.53
N ILE A 70 -4.65 -10.29 -11.38
CA ILE A 70 -4.03 -10.52 -10.07
C ILE A 70 -3.33 -11.88 -10.05
N VAL A 71 -4.04 -12.95 -10.43
CA VAL A 71 -3.48 -14.31 -10.46
C VAL A 71 -2.25 -14.39 -11.37
N ASN A 72 -2.32 -13.84 -12.58
CA ASN A 72 -1.22 -13.84 -13.53
C ASN A 72 0.00 -13.05 -13.04
N LYS A 73 -0.23 -11.88 -12.43
CA LYS A 73 0.85 -11.05 -11.86
C LYS A 73 1.57 -11.78 -10.74
N ILE A 74 0.85 -12.45 -9.84
CA ILE A 74 1.47 -13.21 -8.74
C ILE A 74 2.19 -14.45 -9.25
N LYS A 75 1.61 -15.21 -10.19
CA LYS A 75 2.29 -16.35 -10.79
C LYS A 75 3.63 -15.95 -11.44
N LYS A 76 3.67 -14.81 -12.13
CA LYS A 76 4.86 -14.28 -12.80
C LYS A 76 5.79 -13.46 -11.88
N ALA A 77 5.39 -13.19 -10.64
CA ALA A 77 6.24 -12.48 -9.69
C ALA A 77 7.59 -13.19 -9.54
N LYS A 78 8.66 -12.41 -9.55
CA LYS A 78 10.03 -12.95 -9.45
C LYS A 78 10.22 -13.67 -8.12
N THR A 79 10.84 -14.83 -8.17
CA THR A 79 11.30 -15.62 -7.04
C THR A 79 12.62 -16.30 -7.41
N ASP A 80 13.40 -16.66 -6.42
CA ASP A 80 14.60 -17.48 -6.59
C ASP A 80 14.24 -18.98 -6.77
N SER A 81 15.25 -19.82 -6.93
CA SER A 81 15.11 -21.27 -7.12
C SER A 81 15.28 -22.08 -5.82
N ALA A 82 15.52 -21.44 -4.69
CA ALA A 82 15.71 -22.13 -3.42
C ALA A 82 14.36 -22.60 -2.85
N GLN A 83 14.38 -23.53 -1.91
CA GLN A 83 13.18 -23.98 -1.20
C GLN A 83 12.56 -22.83 -0.38
N LEU A 84 11.27 -22.94 -0.06
CA LEU A 84 10.64 -22.00 0.85
C LEU A 84 11.32 -22.04 2.22
N PRO A 85 11.37 -20.88 2.94
CA PRO A 85 12.11 -20.77 4.19
C PRO A 85 11.54 -21.70 5.26
N GLN A 86 12.43 -22.23 6.08
CA GLN A 86 12.09 -23.05 7.23
C GLN A 86 12.11 -22.27 8.55
N ASN A 87 12.77 -21.11 8.53
CA ASN A 87 12.92 -20.18 9.66
C ASN A 87 13.20 -18.76 9.17
N ASP A 88 13.25 -17.80 10.10
CA ASP A 88 13.42 -16.38 9.81
C ASP A 88 14.76 -16.04 9.14
N ASN A 89 15.81 -16.79 9.42
CA ASN A 89 17.14 -16.54 8.84
C ASN A 89 17.19 -16.85 7.34
N ASP A 90 16.38 -17.80 6.89
CA ASP A 90 16.36 -18.24 5.50
C ASP A 90 15.76 -17.21 4.55
N ILE A 91 15.05 -16.18 5.08
CA ILE A 91 14.38 -15.18 4.26
C ILE A 91 15.17 -13.87 4.12
N ILE A 92 16.09 -13.57 5.06
CA ILE A 92 16.76 -12.26 5.19
C ILE A 92 17.45 -11.80 3.90
N LYS A 93 18.07 -12.71 3.15
CA LYS A 93 18.82 -12.41 1.92
C LYS A 93 18.00 -12.63 0.64
N ARG A 94 16.68 -12.74 0.74
CA ARG A 94 15.78 -13.10 -0.36
C ARG A 94 14.71 -12.01 -0.54
N PRO A 95 15.07 -10.84 -1.10
CA PRO A 95 14.19 -9.66 -1.11
C PRO A 95 12.86 -9.89 -1.80
N GLU A 96 12.79 -10.68 -2.87
CA GLU A 96 11.55 -11.03 -3.54
C GLU A 96 10.61 -11.83 -2.61
N LEU A 97 11.18 -12.77 -1.88
CA LEU A 97 10.41 -13.59 -0.96
C LEU A 97 9.97 -12.81 0.28
N VAL A 98 10.85 -11.97 0.84
CA VAL A 98 10.48 -11.03 1.93
C VAL A 98 9.28 -10.20 1.51
N ASN A 99 9.29 -9.68 0.27
CA ASN A 99 8.19 -8.88 -0.26
C ASN A 99 6.88 -9.69 -0.35
N LEU A 100 6.90 -10.86 -0.98
CA LEU A 100 5.69 -11.67 -1.17
C LEU A 100 5.14 -12.20 0.17
N TYR A 101 6.00 -12.61 1.09
CA TYR A 101 5.59 -13.02 2.43
C TYR A 101 5.06 -11.84 3.25
N GLY A 102 5.67 -10.66 3.08
CA GLY A 102 5.21 -9.42 3.69
C GLY A 102 3.82 -9.03 3.22
N ILE A 103 3.55 -9.11 1.92
CA ILE A 103 2.23 -8.87 1.34
C ILE A 103 1.21 -9.86 1.93
N PHE A 104 1.52 -11.15 1.95
CA PHE A 104 0.63 -12.18 2.51
C PHE A 104 0.34 -11.92 3.99
N SER A 105 1.38 -11.68 4.79
CA SER A 105 1.28 -11.40 6.23
C SER A 105 0.40 -10.18 6.51
N SER A 106 0.61 -9.10 5.74
CA SER A 106 -0.16 -7.85 5.91
C SER A 106 -1.64 -8.05 5.61
N ILE A 107 -1.98 -8.76 4.54
CA ILE A 107 -3.37 -9.00 4.14
C ILE A 107 -4.08 -9.95 5.10
N GLN A 108 -3.36 -10.93 5.62
CA GLN A 108 -3.89 -11.89 6.61
C GLN A 108 -3.82 -11.38 8.05
N ASN A 109 -3.32 -10.16 8.25
CA ASN A 109 -3.12 -9.57 9.57
C ASN A 109 -2.37 -10.51 10.53
N GLN A 110 -1.28 -11.11 10.04
CA GLN A 110 -0.44 -12.02 10.82
C GLN A 110 1.03 -11.61 10.75
N ASN A 111 1.85 -12.11 11.67
CA ASN A 111 3.28 -11.86 11.65
C ASN A 111 4.00 -12.75 10.62
N LEU A 112 5.23 -12.36 10.28
CA LEU A 112 6.06 -13.07 9.28
C LEU A 112 6.33 -14.52 9.67
N ASN A 113 6.63 -14.78 10.96
CA ASN A 113 6.95 -16.12 11.46
C ASN A 113 5.79 -17.08 11.28
N LYS A 114 4.55 -16.61 11.49
CA LYS A 114 3.37 -17.41 11.21
C LYS A 114 3.27 -17.74 9.73
N THR A 115 3.51 -16.77 8.86
CA THR A 115 3.52 -17.01 7.42
C THR A 115 4.58 -18.03 7.01
N ILE A 116 5.80 -17.95 7.56
CA ILE A 116 6.85 -18.94 7.31
C ILE A 116 6.38 -20.34 7.73
N ASN A 117 5.80 -20.47 8.91
CA ASN A 117 5.30 -21.76 9.42
C ASN A 117 4.15 -22.33 8.58
N ASP A 118 3.24 -21.50 8.10
CA ASP A 118 2.10 -21.90 7.27
C ASP A 118 2.53 -22.50 5.91
N PHE A 119 3.72 -22.10 5.42
CA PHE A 119 4.27 -22.55 4.13
C PHE A 119 5.49 -23.43 4.25
N LYS A 120 5.91 -23.77 5.46
CA LYS A 120 7.01 -24.70 5.70
C LYS A 120 6.77 -26.05 5.00
N GLY A 121 7.75 -26.52 4.24
CA GLY A 121 7.65 -27.78 3.48
C GLY A 121 6.82 -27.73 2.20
N LYS A 122 6.23 -26.57 1.85
CA LYS A 122 5.52 -26.37 0.60
C LYS A 122 6.45 -25.84 -0.50
N ASN A 123 5.94 -25.80 -1.73
CA ASN A 123 6.66 -25.24 -2.88
C ASN A 123 6.17 -23.84 -3.25
N PHE A 124 6.92 -23.14 -4.10
CA PHE A 124 6.56 -21.79 -4.55
C PHE A 124 5.21 -21.72 -5.27
N SER A 125 4.82 -22.74 -6.00
CA SER A 125 3.54 -22.77 -6.71
C SER A 125 2.38 -22.75 -5.72
N GLU A 126 2.43 -23.57 -4.68
CA GLU A 126 1.42 -23.60 -3.62
C GLU A 126 1.33 -22.27 -2.90
N PHE A 127 2.48 -21.68 -2.54
CA PHE A 127 2.52 -20.36 -1.91
C PHE A 127 1.93 -19.28 -2.80
N LYS A 128 2.37 -19.17 -4.07
CA LYS A 128 1.86 -18.16 -5.01
C LYS A 128 0.37 -18.31 -5.31
N ASN A 129 -0.12 -19.54 -5.43
CA ASN A 129 -1.55 -19.78 -5.60
C ASN A 129 -2.34 -19.26 -4.39
N LYS A 130 -1.89 -19.59 -3.18
CA LYS A 130 -2.55 -19.12 -1.96
C LYS A 130 -2.48 -17.60 -1.80
N LEU A 131 -1.34 -16.98 -2.14
CA LEU A 131 -1.20 -15.53 -2.15
C LEU A 131 -2.14 -14.88 -3.17
N ALA A 132 -2.27 -15.46 -4.36
CA ALA A 132 -3.19 -14.97 -5.39
C ALA A 132 -4.65 -15.06 -4.91
N ASP A 133 -5.06 -16.18 -4.31
CA ASP A 133 -6.41 -16.35 -3.77
C ASP A 133 -6.75 -15.29 -2.73
N VAL A 134 -5.85 -15.06 -1.79
CA VAL A 134 -6.03 -14.05 -0.73
C VAL A 134 -6.09 -12.63 -1.31
N LEU A 135 -5.24 -12.32 -2.29
CA LEU A 135 -5.27 -11.03 -2.98
C LEU A 135 -6.55 -10.83 -3.77
N VAL A 136 -7.02 -11.86 -4.48
CA VAL A 136 -8.30 -11.81 -5.20
C VAL A 136 -9.45 -11.58 -4.22
N GLU A 137 -9.48 -12.30 -3.10
CA GLU A 137 -10.52 -12.13 -2.07
C GLU A 137 -10.61 -10.69 -1.56
N LYS A 138 -9.47 -10.03 -1.34
CA LYS A 138 -9.42 -8.69 -0.76
C LYS A 138 -9.47 -7.55 -1.76
N ILE A 139 -8.84 -7.70 -2.92
CA ILE A 139 -8.70 -6.61 -3.91
C ILE A 139 -9.85 -6.60 -4.92
N TYR A 140 -10.31 -7.77 -5.37
CA TYR A 140 -11.34 -7.82 -6.41
C TYR A 140 -12.67 -7.14 -6.03
N PRO A 141 -13.18 -7.22 -4.79
CA PRO A 141 -14.36 -6.47 -4.41
C PRO A 141 -14.15 -4.95 -4.55
N ILE A 142 -12.96 -4.45 -4.20
CA ILE A 142 -12.58 -3.04 -4.36
C ILE A 142 -12.54 -2.68 -5.85
N SER A 143 -11.86 -3.50 -6.66
CA SER A 143 -11.80 -3.31 -8.11
C SER A 143 -13.18 -3.23 -8.75
N ASN A 144 -14.06 -4.13 -8.36
CA ASN A 144 -15.43 -4.16 -8.88
C ASN A 144 -16.22 -2.92 -8.51
N GLU A 145 -16.07 -2.43 -7.28
CA GLU A 145 -16.73 -1.20 -6.84
C GLU A 145 -16.16 0.05 -7.53
N ILE A 146 -14.85 0.14 -7.69
CA ILE A 146 -14.21 1.22 -8.49
C ILE A 146 -14.78 1.23 -9.91
N LYS A 147 -14.88 0.07 -10.56
CA LYS A 147 -15.43 -0.04 -11.93
C LYS A 147 -16.90 0.37 -12.02
N LYS A 148 -17.70 0.15 -10.98
CA LYS A 148 -19.09 0.63 -10.92
C LYS A 148 -19.13 2.14 -10.76
N LEU A 149 -18.38 2.69 -9.81
CA LEU A 149 -18.34 4.13 -9.55
C LEU A 149 -17.87 4.92 -10.78
N LEU A 150 -16.86 4.43 -11.51
CA LEU A 150 -16.35 5.05 -12.72
C LEU A 150 -17.39 5.12 -13.86
N LYS A 151 -18.49 4.36 -13.79
CA LYS A 151 -19.61 4.45 -14.74
C LYS A 151 -20.64 5.51 -14.36
N ASP A 152 -20.58 6.03 -13.14
CA ASP A 152 -21.50 7.05 -12.63
C ASP A 152 -20.74 8.35 -12.31
N GLU A 153 -20.35 9.04 -13.38
CA GLU A 153 -19.61 10.31 -13.28
C GLU A 153 -20.40 11.37 -12.49
N LYS A 154 -21.73 11.40 -12.65
CA LYS A 154 -22.58 12.36 -11.93
C LYS A 154 -22.53 12.14 -10.42
N TYR A 155 -22.51 10.89 -9.98
CA TYR A 155 -22.38 10.57 -8.57
C TYR A 155 -21.02 11.02 -8.03
N ILE A 156 -19.93 10.75 -8.78
CA ILE A 156 -18.57 11.18 -8.40
C ILE A 156 -18.50 12.70 -8.31
N ASP A 157 -19.02 13.42 -9.30
CA ASP A 157 -19.04 14.88 -9.33
C ASP A 157 -19.81 15.49 -8.14
N ASN A 158 -20.93 14.89 -7.76
CA ASN A 158 -21.69 15.32 -6.58
C ASN A 158 -20.91 15.14 -5.28
N ILE A 159 -20.21 14.00 -5.11
CA ILE A 159 -19.35 13.76 -3.95
C ILE A 159 -18.21 14.79 -3.91
N LEU A 160 -17.53 15.02 -5.03
CA LEU A 160 -16.43 15.98 -5.12
C LEU A 160 -16.93 17.40 -4.80
N LYS A 161 -18.07 17.80 -5.34
CA LYS A 161 -18.67 19.12 -5.07
C LYS A 161 -19.02 19.29 -3.60
N THR A 162 -19.68 18.32 -3.01
CA THR A 162 -20.05 18.35 -1.58
C THR A 162 -18.82 18.40 -0.70
N GLY A 163 -17.83 17.54 -0.95
CA GLY A 163 -16.58 17.52 -0.21
C GLY A 163 -15.78 18.83 -0.35
N SER A 164 -15.77 19.43 -1.55
CA SER A 164 -15.13 20.72 -1.78
C SER A 164 -15.77 21.84 -0.94
N ILE A 165 -17.10 21.90 -0.88
CA ILE A 165 -17.81 22.90 -0.08
C ILE A 165 -17.50 22.75 1.41
N GLU A 166 -17.45 21.53 1.92
CA GLU A 166 -17.13 21.28 3.33
C GLU A 166 -15.67 21.59 3.66
N ALA A 167 -14.75 21.20 2.79
CA ALA A 167 -13.33 21.52 2.94
C ALA A 167 -13.08 23.03 2.92
N GLU A 168 -13.78 23.75 2.01
CA GLU A 168 -13.69 25.22 1.90
C GLU A 168 -14.15 25.91 3.19
N LYS A 169 -15.25 25.47 3.82
CA LYS A 169 -15.71 26.04 5.10
C LYS A 169 -14.64 25.97 6.18
N ILE A 170 -13.93 24.85 6.27
CA ILE A 170 -12.87 24.64 7.26
C ILE A 170 -11.65 25.51 6.93
N ALA A 171 -11.24 25.50 5.65
CA ALA A 171 -10.07 26.26 5.20
C ALA A 171 -10.27 27.77 5.34
N ARG A 172 -11.41 28.30 4.88
CA ARG A 172 -11.72 29.75 4.98
C ARG A 172 -11.70 30.26 6.42
N LYS A 173 -12.18 29.47 7.38
CA LYS A 173 -12.13 29.85 8.77
C LYS A 173 -10.68 30.05 9.23
N LYS A 174 -9.77 29.16 8.80
CA LYS A 174 -8.35 29.25 9.16
C LYS A 174 -7.59 30.35 8.42
N VAL A 175 -7.99 30.67 7.19
CA VAL A 175 -7.34 31.72 6.40
C VAL A 175 -7.77 33.11 6.86
N ASN A 176 -8.98 33.26 7.40
CA ASN A 176 -9.52 34.54 7.86
C ASN A 176 -9.16 34.86 9.33
N ASP A 177 -8.70 33.89 10.12
CA ASP A 177 -8.21 34.03 11.50
C ASP A 177 -6.77 34.54 11.54
#